data_475a3f0b2e78d3e8d73521f03df74af7
#
_entry.id   475a3f0b2e78d3e8d73521f03df74af7
#
_cell.length_a   1.000
_cell.length_b   1.000
_cell.length_c   1.000
_cell.angle_alpha   90.00
_cell.angle_beta   90.00
_cell.angle_gamma   90.00
#
_symmetry.space_group_name_H-M   'P 1'
#
loop_
_entity.id
_entity.type
_entity.pdbx_description
1 polymer ?
#
loop_
_entity_poly.entity_id
_entity_poly.type
_entity_poly.pdbx_seq_one_letter_code
_entity_poly.pdbx_strand_id
1 'polypeptide(L)'
;MAYNLLKGKKGLIFGALNEQSIAWKVAERAVEEGAEIVLTNTAVSIRMGTIGRLAEKCNTIVVPADATSVEDLENLIDKTMEHFGGKFDFMLHSIGMSPNVRKGRTYDDLDYDYLSKTLDISAISFHKAIQVARKKDAINDWGSIVALSYICLLYTSPSPRD
;
A
#
# COMPACT_ATOMS: atom_id res chain seq x y z
N MET A 1 8.06 18.58 14.73
CA MET A 1 7.30 18.41 15.97
C MET A 1 6.21 17.38 15.74
N ALA A 2 6.12 16.37 16.59
CA ALA A 2 5.01 15.41 16.56
C ALA A 2 3.85 15.99 17.39
N TYR A 3 2.64 15.84 16.87
CA TYR A 3 1.40 16.29 17.54
C TYR A 3 0.65 15.14 18.21
N ASN A 4 1.18 13.90 18.09
CA ASN A 4 0.56 12.68 18.60
C ASN A 4 -0.88 12.41 18.04
N LEU A 5 -1.11 12.82 16.79
CA LEU A 5 -2.42 12.69 16.14
C LEU A 5 -2.87 11.24 15.96
N LEU A 6 -1.91 10.30 15.87
CA LEU A 6 -2.17 8.88 15.67
C LEU A 6 -1.79 8.03 16.90
N LYS A 7 -1.69 8.66 18.07
CA LYS A 7 -1.32 7.94 19.30
C LYS A 7 -2.28 6.78 19.59
N GLY A 8 -1.69 5.58 19.68
CA GLY A 8 -2.43 4.33 19.92
C GLY A 8 -3.22 3.82 18.71
N LYS A 9 -3.08 4.45 17.55
CA LYS A 9 -3.66 3.96 16.30
C LYS A 9 -2.77 2.90 15.65
N LYS A 10 -3.38 1.92 15.01
CA LYS A 10 -2.75 0.79 14.36
C LYS A 10 -3.02 0.82 12.86
N GLY A 11 -2.01 0.58 12.04
CA GLY A 11 -2.18 0.68 10.59
C GLY A 11 -1.40 -0.30 9.76
N LEU A 12 -1.98 -0.69 8.62
CA LEU A 12 -1.35 -1.53 7.59
C LEU A 12 -0.97 -0.68 6.38
N ILE A 13 0.30 -0.71 5.98
CA ILE A 13 0.84 0.12 4.91
C ILE A 13 1.41 -0.75 3.80
N PHE A 14 0.81 -0.65 2.60
CA PHE A 14 1.25 -1.31 1.38
C PHE A 14 2.19 -0.43 0.57
N GLY A 15 3.19 -1.03 -0.04
CA GLY A 15 3.95 -0.44 -1.16
C GLY A 15 5.17 0.37 -0.76
N ALA A 16 5.59 0.37 0.50
CA ALA A 16 6.88 0.93 0.87
C ALA A 16 8.02 0.09 0.26
N LEU A 17 8.90 0.71 -0.51
CA LEU A 17 10.02 0.05 -1.18
C LEU A 17 11.36 0.62 -0.72
N ASN A 18 11.51 1.93 -0.79
CA ASN A 18 12.71 2.69 -0.45
C ASN A 18 12.33 4.10 0.04
N GLU A 19 13.32 4.89 0.43
CA GLU A 19 13.16 6.25 0.98
C GLU A 19 12.45 7.24 0.04
N GLN A 20 12.37 6.94 -1.27
CA GLN A 20 11.68 7.77 -2.26
C GLN A 20 10.19 7.41 -2.38
N SER A 21 9.76 6.27 -1.81
CA SER A 21 8.36 5.85 -1.85
C SER A 21 7.49 6.76 -0.97
N ILE A 22 6.31 7.15 -1.47
CA ILE A 22 5.32 7.88 -0.67
C ILE A 22 4.94 7.08 0.57
N ALA A 23 4.68 5.77 0.42
CA ALA A 23 4.37 4.89 1.55
C ALA A 23 5.45 4.86 2.63
N TRP A 24 6.73 5.00 2.26
CA TRP A 24 7.83 5.13 3.21
C TRP A 24 7.68 6.37 4.09
N LYS A 25 7.43 7.51 3.46
CA LYS A 25 7.26 8.79 4.18
C LYS A 25 5.99 8.79 5.04
N VAL A 26 4.92 8.17 4.57
CA VAL A 26 3.71 7.99 5.37
C VAL A 26 3.98 7.11 6.59
N ALA A 27 4.71 6.00 6.43
CA ALA A 27 5.08 5.12 7.54
C ALA A 27 5.90 5.84 8.61
N GLU A 28 6.97 6.55 8.20
CA GLU A 28 7.78 7.37 9.10
C GLU A 28 6.92 8.38 9.86
N ARG A 29 6.06 9.12 9.14
CA ARG A 29 5.23 10.14 9.74
C ARG A 29 4.16 9.56 10.66
N ALA A 30 3.54 8.44 10.30
CA ALA A 30 2.55 7.78 11.15
C ALA A 30 3.15 7.36 12.51
N VAL A 31 4.36 6.78 12.49
CA VAL A 31 5.06 6.40 13.72
C VAL A 31 5.49 7.63 14.54
N GLU A 32 5.98 8.69 13.89
CA GLU A 32 6.26 9.96 14.56
C GLU A 32 5.03 10.54 15.27
N GLU A 33 3.82 10.32 14.71
CA GLU A 33 2.56 10.76 15.30
C GLU A 33 1.96 9.74 16.29
N GLY A 34 2.72 8.69 16.62
CA GLY A 34 2.39 7.73 17.68
C GLY A 34 1.59 6.51 17.24
N ALA A 35 1.53 6.22 15.93
CA ALA A 35 0.92 4.99 15.43
C ALA A 35 1.86 3.78 15.56
N GLU A 36 1.26 2.60 15.73
CA GLU A 36 1.88 1.32 15.45
C GLU A 36 1.52 0.90 14.02
N ILE A 37 2.47 0.35 13.27
CA ILE A 37 2.22 -0.01 11.87
C ILE A 37 2.72 -1.42 11.56
N VAL A 38 2.16 -2.04 10.51
CA VAL A 38 2.69 -3.20 9.81
C VAL A 38 2.96 -2.81 8.37
N LEU A 39 4.08 -3.25 7.82
CA LEU A 39 4.48 -2.98 6.44
C LEU A 39 4.28 -4.23 5.58
N THR A 40 3.90 -4.01 4.32
CA THR A 40 3.80 -5.10 3.35
C THR A 40 4.27 -4.67 1.95
N ASN A 41 4.83 -5.63 1.25
CA ASN A 41 5.15 -5.56 -0.17
C ASN A 41 5.31 -6.99 -0.72
N THR A 42 5.46 -7.14 -2.04
CA THR A 42 5.74 -8.45 -2.62
C THR A 42 7.11 -8.98 -2.15
N ALA A 43 7.26 -10.30 -2.06
CA ALA A 43 8.52 -10.92 -1.65
C ALA A 43 9.72 -10.48 -2.52
N VAL A 44 9.47 -10.22 -3.82
CA VAL A 44 10.49 -9.71 -4.73
C VAL A 44 10.89 -8.29 -4.37
N SER A 45 9.91 -7.41 -4.13
CA SER A 45 10.16 -6.01 -3.74
C SER A 45 10.89 -5.91 -2.41
N ILE A 46 10.57 -6.77 -1.45
CA ILE A 46 11.24 -6.82 -0.14
C ILE A 46 12.72 -7.17 -0.30
N ARG A 47 13.05 -8.14 -1.17
CA ARG A 47 14.45 -8.54 -1.43
C ARG A 47 15.25 -7.48 -2.20
N MET A 48 14.60 -6.73 -3.09
CA MET A 48 15.25 -5.72 -3.93
C MET A 48 15.28 -4.32 -3.28
N GLY A 49 14.42 -4.07 -2.32
CA GLY A 49 14.26 -2.78 -1.67
C GLY A 49 15.00 -2.68 -0.33
N THR A 50 14.77 -1.58 0.33
CA THR A 50 15.36 -1.28 1.65
C THR A 50 14.31 -1.26 2.76
N ILE A 51 13.13 -1.85 2.53
CA ILE A 51 11.99 -1.84 3.46
C ILE A 51 12.35 -2.38 4.85
N GLY A 52 13.33 -3.29 4.95
CA GLY A 52 13.84 -3.77 6.23
C GLY A 52 14.38 -2.65 7.13
N ARG A 53 15.08 -1.68 6.55
CA ARG A 53 15.55 -0.48 7.28
C ARG A 53 14.39 0.34 7.84
N LEU A 54 13.30 0.46 7.07
CA LEU A 54 12.09 1.14 7.54
C LEU A 54 11.45 0.38 8.70
N ALA A 55 11.38 -0.94 8.60
CA ALA A 55 10.84 -1.79 9.65
C ALA A 55 11.64 -1.65 10.96
N GLU A 56 12.98 -1.67 10.87
CA GLU A 56 13.86 -1.43 12.03
C GLU A 56 13.62 -0.03 12.62
N LYS A 57 13.59 1.02 11.77
CA LYS A 57 13.37 2.40 12.19
C LYS A 57 12.02 2.60 12.86
N CYS A 58 10.99 1.95 12.35
CA CYS A 58 9.61 2.03 12.86
C CYS A 58 9.30 0.99 13.95
N ASN A 59 10.26 0.16 14.33
CA ASN A 59 10.09 -0.95 15.27
C ASN A 59 8.87 -1.83 14.93
N THR A 60 8.82 -2.31 13.68
CA THR A 60 7.69 -3.06 13.14
C THR A 60 8.11 -4.27 12.32
N ILE A 61 7.14 -5.05 11.87
CA ILE A 61 7.33 -6.20 11.01
C ILE A 61 7.02 -5.89 9.54
N VAL A 62 7.61 -6.68 8.64
CA VAL A 62 7.27 -6.71 7.22
C VAL A 62 6.63 -8.07 6.91
N VAL A 63 5.40 -8.07 6.46
CA VAL A 63 4.69 -9.27 6.03
C VAL A 63 4.68 -9.30 4.49
N PRO A 64 5.32 -10.29 3.84
CA PRO A 64 5.27 -10.44 2.39
C PRO A 64 3.84 -10.76 1.93
N ALA A 65 3.34 -10.06 0.91
CA ALA A 65 2.09 -10.37 0.27
C ALA A 65 2.03 -9.83 -1.16
N ASP A 66 1.47 -10.59 -2.07
CA ASP A 66 1.04 -10.12 -3.38
C ASP A 66 -0.41 -9.64 -3.26
N ALA A 67 -0.64 -8.35 -3.43
CA ALA A 67 -1.97 -7.75 -3.29
C ALA A 67 -2.96 -8.22 -4.38
N THR A 68 -2.50 -8.90 -5.42
CA THR A 68 -3.38 -9.54 -6.41
C THR A 68 -3.88 -10.92 -5.99
N SER A 69 -3.24 -11.54 -5.00
CA SER A 69 -3.61 -12.84 -4.42
C SER A 69 -4.49 -12.67 -3.19
N VAL A 70 -5.69 -13.25 -3.23
CA VAL A 70 -6.61 -13.23 -2.08
C VAL A 70 -6.03 -14.03 -0.91
N GLU A 71 -5.38 -15.15 -1.18
CA GLU A 71 -4.74 -15.99 -0.16
C GLU A 71 -3.62 -15.25 0.58
N ASP A 72 -2.76 -14.54 -0.17
CA ASP A 72 -1.71 -13.71 0.44
C ASP A 72 -2.29 -12.59 1.29
N LEU A 73 -3.39 -11.97 0.83
CA LEU A 73 -4.08 -10.92 1.58
C LEU A 73 -4.72 -11.48 2.86
N GLU A 74 -5.30 -12.68 2.82
CA GLU A 74 -5.85 -13.33 4.01
C GLU A 74 -4.76 -13.58 5.06
N ASN A 75 -3.63 -14.15 4.64
CA ASN A 75 -2.48 -14.37 5.51
C ASN A 75 -1.89 -13.05 6.04
N LEU A 76 -1.82 -12.02 5.20
CA LEU A 76 -1.35 -10.67 5.60
C LEU A 76 -2.23 -10.09 6.70
N ILE A 77 -3.56 -10.12 6.51
CA ILE A 77 -4.51 -9.57 7.49
C ILE A 77 -4.44 -10.35 8.80
N ASP A 78 -4.36 -11.69 8.76
CA ASP A 78 -4.25 -12.52 9.96
C ASP A 78 -2.98 -12.17 10.76
N LYS A 79 -1.83 -12.10 10.09
CA LYS A 79 -0.55 -11.72 10.73
C LYS A 79 -0.56 -10.28 11.26
N THR A 80 -1.24 -9.37 10.57
CA THR A 80 -1.40 -7.99 11.01
C THR A 80 -2.22 -7.92 12.29
N MET A 81 -3.34 -8.65 12.34
CA MET A 81 -4.19 -8.73 13.53
C MET A 81 -3.48 -9.42 14.69
N GLU A 82 -2.71 -10.49 14.42
CA GLU A 82 -1.89 -11.16 15.42
C GLU A 82 -0.84 -10.23 16.03
N HIS A 83 -0.11 -9.50 15.18
CA HIS A 83 0.91 -8.52 15.61
C HIS A 83 0.33 -7.43 16.48
N PHE A 84 -0.85 -6.92 16.15
CA PHE A 84 -1.52 -5.88 16.91
C PHE A 84 -2.34 -6.38 18.11
N GLY A 85 -2.55 -7.70 18.22
CA GLY A 85 -3.44 -8.28 19.21
C GLY A 85 -4.92 -7.94 18.97
N GLY A 86 -5.32 -7.68 17.73
CA GLY A 86 -6.70 -7.34 17.34
C GLY A 86 -6.80 -6.51 16.08
N LYS A 87 -7.93 -5.80 15.93
CA LYS A 87 -8.23 -4.97 14.77
C LYS A 87 -7.29 -3.77 14.65
N PHE A 88 -7.23 -3.19 13.46
CA PHE A 88 -6.44 -1.98 13.17
C PHE A 88 -7.33 -0.82 12.69
N ASP A 89 -6.77 0.40 12.71
CA ASP A 89 -7.53 1.63 12.52
C ASP A 89 -7.40 2.21 11.11
N PHE A 90 -6.31 1.91 10.40
CA PHE A 90 -6.14 2.44 9.05
C PHE A 90 -5.37 1.52 8.12
N MET A 91 -5.64 1.67 6.82
CA MET A 91 -4.95 0.97 5.75
C MET A 91 -4.57 1.96 4.65
N LEU A 92 -3.29 1.96 4.27
CA LEU A 92 -2.79 2.70 3.11
C LEU A 92 -2.47 1.74 1.97
N HIS A 93 -3.12 1.90 0.83
CA HIS A 93 -2.78 1.21 -0.41
C HIS A 93 -1.98 2.15 -1.33
N SER A 94 -0.67 1.94 -1.38
CA SER A 94 0.27 2.72 -2.19
C SER A 94 0.95 1.81 -3.22
N ILE A 95 0.13 1.16 -4.05
CA ILE A 95 0.57 0.23 -5.09
C ILE A 95 0.16 0.76 -6.45
N GLY A 96 1.10 0.76 -7.38
CA GLY A 96 0.83 1.05 -8.78
C GLY A 96 1.94 0.49 -9.65
N MET A 97 1.57 -0.18 -10.73
CA MET A 97 2.52 -0.70 -11.70
C MET A 97 1.87 -0.79 -13.09
N SER A 98 2.58 -0.37 -14.11
CA SER A 98 2.20 -0.59 -15.50
C SER A 98 3.32 -1.32 -16.25
N PRO A 99 3.12 -2.59 -16.64
CA PRO A 99 4.08 -3.29 -17.49
C PRO A 99 4.27 -2.63 -18.87
N ASN A 100 3.23 -2.04 -19.45
CA ASN A 100 3.33 -1.29 -20.70
C ASN A 100 4.34 -0.14 -20.57
N VAL A 101 4.19 0.70 -19.55
CA VAL A 101 5.11 1.82 -19.30
C VAL A 101 6.53 1.33 -19.02
N ARG A 102 6.71 0.29 -18.24
CA ARG A 102 8.03 -0.27 -17.94
C ARG A 102 8.75 -0.82 -19.16
N LYS A 103 7.99 -1.28 -20.18
CA LYS A 103 8.52 -1.77 -21.45
C LYS A 103 8.59 -0.69 -22.54
N GLY A 104 8.29 0.56 -22.19
CA GLY A 104 8.36 1.70 -23.11
C GLY A 104 7.33 1.65 -24.24
N ARG A 105 6.21 0.94 -24.03
CA ARG A 105 5.13 0.91 -25.01
C ARG A 105 4.37 2.22 -25.05
N THR A 106 3.97 2.63 -26.24
CA THR A 106 3.15 3.84 -26.46
C THR A 106 1.67 3.53 -26.41
N TYR A 107 0.84 4.57 -26.46
CA TYR A 107 -0.62 4.41 -26.52
C TYR A 107 -1.08 3.59 -27.73
N ASP A 108 -0.42 3.75 -28.87
CA ASP A 108 -0.76 3.07 -30.13
C ASP A 108 -0.25 1.61 -30.20
N ASP A 109 0.59 1.19 -29.25
CA ASP A 109 1.16 -0.15 -29.15
C ASP A 109 0.93 -0.79 -27.76
N LEU A 110 -0.25 -0.59 -27.20
CA LEU A 110 -0.60 -1.18 -25.92
C LEU A 110 -0.78 -2.70 -26.03
N ASP A 111 -0.15 -3.41 -25.09
CA ASP A 111 -0.42 -4.81 -24.84
C ASP A 111 -1.58 -4.90 -23.85
N TYR A 112 -2.69 -5.52 -24.24
CA TYR A 112 -3.91 -5.58 -23.42
C TYR A 112 -3.78 -6.54 -22.23
N ASP A 113 -2.93 -7.57 -22.32
CA ASP A 113 -2.65 -8.41 -21.14
C ASP A 113 -1.88 -7.62 -20.09
N TYR A 114 -0.96 -6.74 -20.52
CA TYR A 114 -0.27 -5.83 -19.63
C TYR A 114 -1.20 -4.74 -19.07
N LEU A 115 -2.20 -4.30 -19.85
CA LEU A 115 -3.21 -3.37 -19.37
C LEU A 115 -4.07 -4.04 -18.28
N SER A 116 -4.52 -5.27 -18.53
CA SER A 116 -5.26 -6.05 -17.54
C SER A 116 -4.47 -6.25 -16.25
N LYS A 117 -3.18 -6.56 -16.34
CA LYS A 117 -2.28 -6.64 -15.18
C LYS A 117 -2.12 -5.29 -14.47
N THR A 118 -2.06 -4.18 -15.23
CA THR A 118 -2.01 -2.83 -14.64
C THR A 118 -3.24 -2.57 -13.78
N LEU A 119 -4.43 -2.90 -14.28
CA LEU A 119 -5.68 -2.73 -13.54
C LEU A 119 -5.77 -3.64 -12.33
N ASP A 120 -5.37 -4.92 -12.47
CA ASP A 120 -5.39 -5.86 -11.36
C ASP A 120 -4.46 -5.41 -10.22
N ILE A 121 -3.22 -5.03 -10.55
CA ILE A 121 -2.22 -4.61 -9.55
C ILE A 121 -2.55 -3.24 -8.93
N SER A 122 -3.02 -2.28 -9.75
CA SER A 122 -3.12 -0.88 -9.30
C SER A 122 -4.49 -0.50 -8.75
N ALA A 123 -5.56 -1.19 -9.19
CA ALA A 123 -6.93 -0.85 -8.81
C ALA A 123 -7.69 -2.01 -8.16
N ILE A 124 -7.73 -3.18 -8.80
CA ILE A 124 -8.51 -4.31 -8.30
C ILE A 124 -7.92 -4.85 -6.99
N SER A 125 -6.59 -4.82 -6.83
CA SER A 125 -5.92 -5.22 -5.60
C SER A 125 -6.39 -4.40 -4.39
N PHE A 126 -6.68 -3.12 -4.57
CA PHE A 126 -7.25 -2.28 -3.50
C PHE A 126 -8.61 -2.80 -3.04
N HIS A 127 -9.49 -3.12 -4.00
CA HIS A 127 -10.79 -3.71 -3.66
C HIS A 127 -10.64 -5.07 -2.98
N LYS A 128 -9.73 -5.94 -3.48
CA LYS A 128 -9.44 -7.25 -2.85
C LYS A 128 -9.01 -7.07 -1.39
N ALA A 129 -8.07 -6.14 -1.13
CA ALA A 129 -7.59 -5.87 0.23
C ALA A 129 -8.72 -5.40 1.17
N ILE A 130 -9.59 -4.49 0.70
CA ILE A 130 -10.77 -4.05 1.47
C ILE A 130 -11.71 -5.23 1.73
N GLN A 131 -12.00 -6.03 0.72
CA GLN A 131 -12.93 -7.15 0.84
C GLN A 131 -12.44 -8.17 1.85
N VAL A 132 -11.15 -8.53 1.82
CA VAL A 132 -10.55 -9.47 2.78
C VAL A 132 -10.57 -8.88 4.19
N ALA A 133 -10.13 -7.63 4.36
CA ALA A 133 -10.14 -6.98 5.66
C ALA A 133 -11.55 -6.90 6.27
N ARG A 134 -12.57 -6.62 5.44
CA ARG A 134 -13.97 -6.61 5.86
C ARG A 134 -14.49 -7.99 6.24
N LYS A 135 -14.20 -9.02 5.43
CA LYS A 135 -14.62 -10.40 5.71
C LYS A 135 -14.05 -10.93 7.04
N LYS A 136 -12.83 -10.51 7.37
CA LYS A 136 -12.15 -10.88 8.61
C LYS A 136 -12.47 -9.95 9.78
N ASP A 137 -13.33 -8.97 9.59
CA ASP A 137 -13.67 -7.94 10.60
C ASP A 137 -12.42 -7.29 11.21
N ALA A 138 -11.42 -7.01 10.36
CA ALA A 138 -10.08 -6.60 10.77
C ALA A 138 -9.94 -5.10 11.05
N ILE A 139 -10.89 -4.27 10.60
CA ILE A 139 -10.82 -2.82 10.71
C ILE A 139 -11.77 -2.35 11.81
N ASN A 140 -11.28 -1.49 12.69
CA ASN A 140 -12.07 -0.86 13.73
C ASN A 140 -13.19 0.02 13.15
N ASP A 141 -14.25 0.24 13.92
CA ASP A 141 -15.25 1.26 13.60
C ASP A 141 -14.57 2.62 13.42
N TRP A 142 -15.00 3.38 12.41
CA TRP A 142 -14.37 4.65 12.02
C TRP A 142 -12.93 4.51 11.52
N GLY A 143 -12.51 3.32 11.11
CA GLY A 143 -11.22 3.10 10.46
C GLY A 143 -11.11 3.82 9.12
N SER A 144 -9.91 4.24 8.76
CA SER A 144 -9.62 4.96 7.52
C SER A 144 -8.95 4.07 6.50
N ILE A 145 -9.45 4.06 5.26
CA ILE A 145 -8.84 3.35 4.14
C ILE A 145 -8.49 4.35 3.05
N VAL A 146 -7.22 4.41 2.67
CA VAL A 146 -6.69 5.40 1.73
C VAL A 146 -5.95 4.70 0.59
N ALA A 147 -6.24 5.09 -0.64
CA ALA A 147 -5.46 4.71 -1.82
C ALA A 147 -4.83 5.94 -2.46
N LEU A 148 -3.63 5.78 -3.01
CA LEU A 148 -3.01 6.85 -3.79
C LEU A 148 -3.58 6.87 -5.20
N SER A 149 -3.94 8.06 -5.66
CA SER A 149 -4.44 8.31 -7.00
C SER A 149 -4.03 9.71 -7.44
N TYR A 150 -4.30 10.05 -8.71
CA TYR A 150 -4.13 11.41 -9.20
C TYR A 150 -5.31 12.27 -8.79
N ILE A 151 -5.04 13.52 -8.41
CA ILE A 151 -6.08 14.48 -8.00
C ILE A 151 -7.02 14.80 -9.17
N CYS A 152 -6.44 15.22 -10.30
CA CYS A 152 -7.17 15.58 -11.49
C CYS A 152 -6.25 15.62 -12.71
N LEU A 153 -6.59 14.87 -13.73
CA LEU A 153 -5.82 14.86 -14.98
C LEU A 153 -5.94 16.17 -15.76
N LEU A 154 -7.05 16.90 -15.62
CA LEU A 154 -7.27 18.16 -16.31
C LEU A 154 -6.41 19.31 -15.77
N TYR A 155 -6.12 19.30 -14.46
CA TYR A 155 -5.39 20.39 -13.82
C TYR A 155 -3.92 20.06 -13.48
N THR A 156 -3.56 18.79 -13.41
CA THR A 156 -2.24 18.36 -12.96
C THR A 156 -1.40 17.66 -14.03
N SER A 157 -1.99 17.28 -15.14
CA SER A 157 -1.31 16.74 -16.31
C SER A 157 -1.52 17.68 -17.47
N PRO A 158 -0.56 18.55 -17.81
CA PRO A 158 -0.67 19.38 -18.98
C PRO A 158 -0.82 18.50 -20.22
N SER A 159 -1.92 18.69 -20.94
CA SER A 159 -2.14 18.01 -22.21
C SER A 159 -1.30 18.70 -23.28
N PRO A 160 -0.69 17.97 -24.22
CA PRO A 160 0.00 18.57 -25.36
C PRO A 160 -0.93 19.40 -26.28
N ARG A 161 -2.21 19.44 -25.98
CA ARG A 161 -3.24 20.16 -26.74
C ARG A 161 -3.76 21.43 -26.05
N ASP A 162 -3.26 21.75 -24.86
CA ASP A 162 -3.60 22.95 -24.10
C ASP A 162 -2.62 24.09 -24.39
#